data_a46893defa112a7a0dcb323a7e695062
#
_entry.id   a46893defa112a7a0dcb323a7e695062
#
_cell.length_a   1.000
_cell.length_b   1.000
_cell.length_c   1.000
_cell.angle_alpha   90.00
_cell.angle_beta   90.00
_cell.angle_gamma   90.00
#
_symmetry.space_group_name_H-M   'P 1'
#
loop_
_entity.id
_entity.type
_entity.pdbx_description
1 polymer ?
#
loop_
_entity_poly.entity_id
_entity_poly.type
_entity_poly.pdbx_seq_one_letter_code
_entity_poly.pdbx_strand_id
1 'polypeptide(L)'
;MSFGHGFLRHPDLFPGRRSGEPWGERNVSLDVPGGPYRFAGLAAAQEEALRQRFGGLCRPAVPGKEIEGIGTAVFRAPVSDFLEIDTRGWEYALDLDPAPGAVRVAGLRLMARLDWVPGLAGGLWTPEAAGEEWASVCENYLRILVAYRLLAEGGVVLHSAGITDGVTGAAAWLLLGPSGAGKTTASRLCLAAGAEILSDDLNAVLPGTGAGPVVARLPFTGDLGARDARDAGPGTYPLRGLLRLRQGAREELAPLSPASALAALAAAAPSVNRDPFRREALLAVLERLARAVPAWELTFSLGADLWSILKALPQ
;
A
#
# COMPACT_ATOMS: atom_id res chain seq x y z
N MET A 1 -23.71 0.24 -2.73
CA MET A 1 -23.63 -0.88 -3.71
C MET A 1 -23.39 -2.14 -2.91
N SER A 2 -23.97 -3.28 -3.30
CA SER A 2 -23.68 -4.55 -2.62
C SER A 2 -22.25 -5.01 -2.91
N PHE A 3 -21.64 -5.75 -1.97
CA PHE A 3 -20.28 -6.28 -2.11
C PHE A 3 -20.11 -7.11 -3.40
N GLY A 4 -19.03 -6.87 -4.12
CA GLY A 4 -18.68 -7.61 -5.34
C GLY A 4 -19.59 -7.37 -6.55
N HIS A 5 -20.53 -6.44 -6.48
CA HIS A 5 -21.50 -6.19 -7.56
C HIS A 5 -20.83 -5.86 -8.90
N GLY A 6 -19.68 -5.19 -8.89
CA GLY A 6 -18.94 -4.85 -10.11
C GLY A 6 -17.92 -5.91 -10.56
N PHE A 7 -17.66 -6.97 -9.77
CA PHE A 7 -16.54 -7.89 -9.98
C PHE A 7 -16.96 -9.36 -10.01
N LEU A 8 -17.96 -9.73 -9.20
CA LEU A 8 -18.35 -11.14 -9.01
C LEU A 8 -19.72 -11.43 -9.60
N ARG A 9 -19.83 -12.56 -10.30
CA ARG A 9 -21.11 -13.05 -10.84
C ARG A 9 -22.03 -13.55 -9.73
N HIS A 10 -21.46 -14.15 -8.69
CA HIS A 10 -22.18 -14.76 -7.58
C HIS A 10 -21.61 -14.31 -6.23
N PRO A 11 -21.71 -13.00 -5.88
CA PRO A 11 -21.10 -12.47 -4.66
C PRO A 11 -21.65 -13.11 -3.39
N ASP A 12 -22.90 -13.58 -3.40
CA ASP A 12 -23.57 -14.21 -2.25
C ASP A 12 -22.95 -15.56 -1.86
N LEU A 13 -22.30 -16.25 -2.80
CA LEU A 13 -21.62 -17.51 -2.53
C LEU A 13 -20.24 -17.33 -1.89
N PHE A 14 -19.63 -16.18 -2.05
CA PHE A 14 -18.28 -15.89 -1.57
C PHE A 14 -18.14 -15.87 -0.03
N PRO A 15 -19.12 -15.38 0.74
CA PRO A 15 -19.01 -15.34 2.22
C PRO A 15 -18.67 -16.67 2.89
N GLY A 16 -19.18 -17.76 2.36
CA GLY A 16 -18.94 -19.11 2.86
C GLY A 16 -17.61 -19.73 2.42
N ARG A 17 -16.95 -19.19 1.41
CA ARG A 17 -15.71 -19.74 0.85
C ARG A 17 -14.54 -19.52 1.80
N ARG A 18 -13.95 -20.58 2.33
CA ARG A 18 -12.80 -20.57 3.24
C ARG A 18 -11.63 -21.40 2.77
N SER A 19 -11.83 -22.25 1.76
CA SER A 19 -10.84 -23.14 1.18
C SER A 19 -11.12 -23.32 -0.30
N GLY A 20 -10.22 -23.95 -1.00
CA GLY A 20 -10.32 -24.24 -2.42
C GLY A 20 -9.20 -25.17 -2.87
N GLU A 21 -9.19 -25.50 -4.15
CA GLU A 21 -8.09 -26.24 -4.77
C GLU A 21 -6.90 -25.29 -4.98
N PRO A 22 -5.70 -25.61 -4.44
CA PRO A 22 -4.51 -24.80 -4.69
C PRO A 22 -4.06 -24.94 -6.14
N TRP A 23 -3.24 -23.98 -6.61
CA TRP A 23 -2.64 -24.08 -7.94
C TRP A 23 -1.49 -25.08 -8.01
N GLY A 24 -0.83 -25.32 -6.87
CA GLY A 24 0.31 -26.21 -6.75
C GLY A 24 0.85 -26.27 -5.33
N GLU A 25 2.11 -26.68 -5.19
CA GLU A 25 2.75 -26.86 -3.89
C GLU A 25 3.83 -25.80 -3.58
N ARG A 26 4.01 -24.83 -4.48
CA ARG A 26 5.03 -23.79 -4.31
C ARG A 26 4.62 -22.77 -3.27
N ASN A 27 5.63 -22.28 -2.56
CA ASN A 27 5.47 -21.26 -1.53
C ASN A 27 6.55 -20.19 -1.70
N VAL A 28 6.15 -18.91 -1.52
CA VAL A 28 7.09 -17.80 -1.47
C VAL A 28 6.86 -16.96 -0.22
N SER A 29 7.89 -16.22 0.15
CA SER A 29 7.84 -15.20 1.18
C SER A 29 8.23 -13.86 0.58
N LEU A 30 7.43 -12.82 0.84
CA LEU A 30 7.70 -11.44 0.43
C LEU A 30 8.14 -10.63 1.65
N ASP A 31 9.34 -10.07 1.57
CA ASP A 31 9.95 -9.27 2.62
C ASP A 31 9.55 -7.78 2.46
N VAL A 32 8.35 -7.47 2.90
CA VAL A 32 7.70 -6.15 2.79
C VAL A 32 7.40 -5.64 4.20
N PRO A 33 7.41 -4.32 4.47
CA PRO A 33 7.07 -3.77 5.79
C PRO A 33 5.84 -4.40 6.43
N GLY A 34 5.94 -4.79 7.70
CA GLY A 34 4.91 -5.56 8.44
C GLY A 34 4.94 -7.07 8.19
N GLY A 35 5.81 -7.56 7.28
CA GLY A 35 5.99 -8.96 6.95
C GLY A 35 7.01 -9.70 7.81
N PRO A 36 7.46 -10.90 7.36
CA PRO A 36 7.28 -11.42 6.01
C PRO A 36 5.86 -11.91 5.70
N TYR A 37 5.47 -11.81 4.41
CA TYR A 37 4.17 -12.25 3.90
C TYR A 37 4.35 -13.53 3.09
N ARG A 38 3.72 -14.62 3.53
CA ARG A 38 3.83 -15.92 2.87
C ARG A 38 2.65 -16.18 1.96
N PHE A 39 2.92 -16.61 0.73
CA PHE A 39 1.93 -17.13 -0.22
C PHE A 39 2.17 -18.61 -0.44
N ALA A 40 1.15 -19.42 -0.23
CA ALA A 40 1.20 -20.87 -0.32
C ALA A 40 0.18 -21.39 -1.33
N GLY A 41 0.47 -22.56 -1.92
CA GLY A 41 -0.42 -23.18 -2.90
C GLY A 41 -0.21 -22.69 -4.33
N LEU A 42 0.96 -22.16 -4.66
CA LEU A 42 1.30 -21.58 -5.94
C LEU A 42 1.74 -22.64 -6.96
N ALA A 43 1.41 -22.42 -8.24
CA ALA A 43 2.06 -23.07 -9.36
C ALA A 43 3.49 -22.49 -9.56
N ALA A 44 4.36 -23.23 -10.25
CA ALA A 44 5.73 -22.75 -10.54
C ALA A 44 5.74 -21.45 -11.35
N ALA A 45 4.82 -21.29 -12.30
CA ALA A 45 4.69 -20.08 -13.09
C ALA A 45 4.23 -18.86 -12.26
N GLN A 46 3.43 -19.08 -11.22
CA GLN A 46 3.01 -18.03 -10.29
C GLN A 46 4.17 -17.59 -9.37
N GLU A 47 4.95 -18.54 -8.88
CA GLU A 47 6.18 -18.26 -8.13
C GLU A 47 7.14 -17.41 -8.96
N GLU A 48 7.38 -17.77 -10.22
CA GLU A 48 8.26 -17.04 -11.12
C GLU A 48 7.75 -15.62 -11.40
N ALA A 49 6.45 -15.45 -11.64
CA ALA A 49 5.85 -14.12 -11.83
C ALA A 49 6.04 -13.21 -10.59
N LEU A 50 5.91 -13.75 -9.38
CA LEU A 50 6.18 -12.99 -8.15
C LEU A 50 7.67 -12.64 -8.00
N ARG A 51 8.58 -13.54 -8.38
CA ARG A 51 10.01 -13.23 -8.39
C ARG A 51 10.34 -12.11 -9.36
N GLN A 52 9.78 -12.14 -10.56
CA GLN A 52 9.96 -11.08 -11.55
C GLN A 52 9.37 -9.76 -11.07
N ARG A 53 8.20 -9.79 -10.41
CA ARG A 53 7.52 -8.58 -9.92
C ARG A 53 8.21 -7.95 -8.72
N PHE A 54 8.66 -8.75 -7.74
CA PHE A 54 9.17 -8.28 -6.46
C PHE A 54 10.70 -8.40 -6.30
N GLY A 55 11.40 -9.01 -7.26
CA GLY A 55 12.86 -9.10 -7.27
C GLY A 55 13.42 -9.71 -5.98
N GLY A 56 14.43 -9.08 -5.41
CA GLY A 56 15.12 -9.51 -4.19
C GLY A 56 14.25 -9.57 -2.92
N LEU A 57 13.06 -8.98 -2.94
CA LEU A 57 12.08 -9.07 -1.85
C LEU A 57 11.34 -10.42 -1.85
N CYS A 58 11.34 -11.15 -2.97
CA CYS A 58 10.68 -12.45 -3.11
C CYS A 58 11.68 -13.57 -2.87
N ARG A 59 11.46 -14.35 -1.82
CA ARG A 59 12.29 -15.49 -1.45
C ARG A 59 11.49 -16.79 -1.52
N PRO A 60 12.09 -17.90 -2.00
CA PRO A 60 11.45 -19.21 -1.89
C PRO A 60 11.30 -19.56 -0.41
N ALA A 61 10.17 -20.14 -0.05
CA ALA A 61 10.00 -20.69 1.29
C ALA A 61 10.88 -21.95 1.45
N VAL A 62 11.64 -22.01 2.52
CA VAL A 62 12.49 -23.18 2.82
C VAL A 62 11.60 -24.31 3.34
N PRO A 63 11.58 -25.51 2.70
CA PRO A 63 10.80 -26.63 3.19
C PRO A 63 11.21 -27.01 4.63
N GLY A 64 10.22 -27.30 5.48
CA GLY A 64 10.47 -27.75 6.87
C GLY A 64 10.80 -26.66 7.89
N LYS A 65 10.94 -25.41 7.48
CA LYS A 65 11.05 -24.29 8.39
C LYS A 65 9.66 -23.63 8.51
N GLU A 66 9.09 -23.64 9.71
CA GLU A 66 7.93 -22.78 9.98
C GLU A 66 8.37 -21.35 9.74
N ILE A 67 7.85 -20.74 8.67
CA ILE A 67 8.13 -19.34 8.39
C ILE A 67 7.16 -18.56 9.27
N GLU A 68 7.69 -17.93 10.29
CA GLU A 68 6.98 -16.87 11.01
C GLU A 68 6.54 -15.84 9.99
N GLY A 69 5.27 -15.50 9.98
CA GLY A 69 4.74 -14.49 9.07
C GLY A 69 3.25 -14.65 8.82
N ILE A 70 2.73 -13.73 8.04
CA ILE A 70 1.32 -13.71 7.67
C ILE A 70 1.10 -14.63 6.49
N GLY A 71 0.33 -15.69 6.70
CA GLY A 71 0.06 -16.70 5.69
C GLY A 71 -1.15 -16.34 4.81
N THR A 72 -0.98 -16.48 3.50
CA THR A 72 -2.06 -16.45 2.51
C THR A 72 -2.06 -17.75 1.72
N ALA A 73 -3.17 -18.47 1.73
CA ALA A 73 -3.39 -19.60 0.84
C ALA A 73 -3.99 -19.14 -0.49
N VAL A 74 -3.41 -19.59 -1.59
CA VAL A 74 -3.83 -19.21 -2.96
C VAL A 74 -4.55 -20.36 -3.62
N PHE A 75 -5.76 -20.08 -4.11
CA PHE A 75 -6.68 -21.08 -4.63
C PHE A 75 -7.12 -20.76 -6.06
N ARG A 76 -7.51 -21.79 -6.79
CA ARG A 76 -8.18 -21.68 -8.07
C ARG A 76 -9.60 -21.19 -7.88
N ALA A 77 -10.04 -20.31 -8.77
CA ALA A 77 -11.44 -19.95 -8.95
C ALA A 77 -11.81 -20.08 -10.42
N PRO A 78 -13.03 -20.56 -10.75
CA PRO A 78 -13.49 -20.56 -12.14
C PRO A 78 -13.58 -19.13 -12.68
N VAL A 79 -13.22 -18.92 -13.93
CA VAL A 79 -13.41 -17.63 -14.62
C VAL A 79 -14.87 -17.18 -14.55
N SER A 80 -15.81 -18.15 -14.58
CA SER A 80 -17.26 -17.90 -14.47
C SER A 80 -17.69 -17.25 -13.14
N ASP A 81 -16.86 -17.24 -12.10
CA ASP A 81 -17.15 -16.56 -10.83
C ASP A 81 -16.99 -15.03 -10.97
N PHE A 82 -16.29 -14.57 -12.00
CA PHE A 82 -15.98 -13.17 -12.23
C PHE A 82 -16.79 -12.57 -13.38
N LEU A 83 -17.05 -11.27 -13.29
CA LEU A 83 -17.62 -10.51 -14.40
C LEU A 83 -16.52 -10.07 -15.35
N GLU A 84 -16.84 -10.06 -16.64
CA GLU A 84 -15.99 -9.40 -17.63
C GLU A 84 -16.14 -7.88 -17.48
N ILE A 85 -15.02 -7.18 -17.35
CA ILE A 85 -14.98 -5.75 -17.16
C ILE A 85 -14.18 -5.13 -18.29
N ASP A 86 -14.73 -4.12 -18.96
CA ASP A 86 -13.99 -3.31 -19.90
C ASP A 86 -13.04 -2.39 -19.09
N THR A 87 -11.76 -2.66 -19.19
CA THR A 87 -10.72 -1.93 -18.44
C THR A 87 -10.24 -0.64 -19.13
N ARG A 88 -10.80 -0.29 -20.30
CA ARG A 88 -10.45 0.95 -21.01
C ARG A 88 -10.92 2.18 -20.21
N GLY A 89 -9.96 3.02 -19.77
CA GLY A 89 -10.26 4.19 -18.96
C GLY A 89 -10.77 3.89 -17.54
N TRP A 90 -10.63 2.64 -17.10
CA TRP A 90 -11.05 2.20 -15.76
C TRP A 90 -9.99 2.54 -14.72
N GLU A 91 -10.41 3.24 -13.67
CA GLU A 91 -9.58 3.40 -12.49
C GLU A 91 -9.69 2.14 -11.63
N TYR A 92 -8.54 1.57 -11.24
CA TYR A 92 -8.51 0.36 -10.44
C TYR A 92 -9.26 0.58 -9.11
N ALA A 93 -10.27 -0.24 -8.88
CA ALA A 93 -11.09 -0.20 -7.68
C ALA A 93 -11.18 -1.59 -7.05
N LEU A 94 -11.34 -1.61 -5.73
CA LEU A 94 -11.63 -2.82 -4.96
C LEU A 94 -12.88 -2.61 -4.14
N ASP A 95 -13.74 -3.61 -4.12
CA ASP A 95 -14.84 -3.70 -3.16
C ASP A 95 -14.33 -4.34 -1.87
N LEU A 96 -14.61 -3.69 -0.75
CA LEU A 96 -14.30 -4.18 0.58
C LEU A 96 -15.60 -4.39 1.36
N ASP A 97 -15.71 -5.56 1.99
CA ASP A 97 -16.81 -5.88 2.89
C ASP A 97 -16.26 -6.28 4.26
N PRO A 98 -16.06 -5.29 5.14
CA PRO A 98 -15.49 -5.50 6.46
C PRO A 98 -16.50 -6.10 7.43
N ALA A 99 -15.98 -6.94 8.34
CA ALA A 99 -16.67 -7.51 9.47
C ALA A 99 -15.77 -7.45 10.72
N PRO A 100 -16.29 -7.64 11.93
CA PRO A 100 -15.48 -7.57 13.16
C PRO A 100 -14.24 -8.46 13.14
N GLY A 101 -14.35 -9.68 12.62
CA GLY A 101 -13.28 -10.68 12.59
C GLY A 101 -12.62 -10.89 11.23
N ALA A 102 -13.05 -10.22 10.17
CA ALA A 102 -12.54 -10.44 8.82
C ALA A 102 -12.83 -9.26 7.88
N VAL A 103 -12.14 -9.22 6.75
CA VAL A 103 -12.56 -8.41 5.59
C VAL A 103 -12.58 -9.31 4.34
N ARG A 104 -13.61 -9.15 3.53
CA ARG A 104 -13.70 -9.74 2.19
C ARG A 104 -13.33 -8.69 1.16
N VAL A 105 -12.63 -9.11 0.13
CA VAL A 105 -12.15 -8.23 -0.94
C VAL A 105 -12.58 -8.81 -2.28
N ALA A 106 -13.15 -8.01 -3.14
CA ALA A 106 -13.40 -8.34 -4.53
C ALA A 106 -12.77 -7.30 -5.46
N GLY A 107 -12.24 -7.75 -6.56
CA GLY A 107 -11.62 -6.92 -7.58
C GLY A 107 -11.56 -7.63 -8.92
N LEU A 108 -10.93 -7.01 -9.90
CA LEU A 108 -10.76 -7.62 -11.23
C LEU A 108 -10.00 -8.94 -11.08
N ARG A 109 -10.70 -10.06 -11.35
CA ARG A 109 -10.19 -11.45 -11.24
C ARG A 109 -9.59 -11.77 -9.86
N LEU A 110 -10.12 -11.12 -8.83
CA LEU A 110 -9.66 -11.25 -7.46
C LEU A 110 -10.86 -11.43 -6.52
N MET A 111 -10.84 -12.50 -5.74
CA MET A 111 -11.59 -12.66 -4.50
C MET A 111 -10.60 -12.93 -3.39
N ALA A 112 -10.74 -12.24 -2.26
CA ALA A 112 -9.88 -12.50 -1.11
C ALA A 112 -10.64 -12.36 0.20
N ARG A 113 -10.11 -13.01 1.23
CA ARG A 113 -10.57 -12.90 2.60
C ARG A 113 -9.36 -12.79 3.52
N LEU A 114 -9.41 -11.85 4.43
CA LEU A 114 -8.47 -11.73 5.54
C LEU A 114 -9.21 -12.00 6.83
N ASP A 115 -8.72 -12.91 7.64
CA ASP A 115 -9.24 -13.23 8.98
C ASP A 115 -8.27 -12.76 10.07
N TRP A 116 -8.79 -12.23 11.18
CA TRP A 116 -8.01 -11.70 12.31
C TRP A 116 -7.83 -12.71 13.44
N VAL A 117 -8.55 -13.80 13.44
CA VAL A 117 -8.56 -14.79 14.52
C VAL A 117 -8.23 -16.17 13.95
N PRO A 118 -7.22 -16.86 14.49
CA PRO A 118 -6.39 -16.58 15.69
C PRO A 118 -5.27 -15.55 15.46
N GLY A 119 -5.04 -15.14 14.25
CA GLY A 119 -4.09 -14.13 13.81
C GLY A 119 -4.42 -13.70 12.40
N LEU A 120 -3.68 -12.74 11.85
CA LEU A 120 -3.93 -12.32 10.48
C LEU A 120 -3.53 -13.44 9.50
N ALA A 121 -4.51 -13.98 8.81
CA ALA A 121 -4.34 -14.99 7.76
C ALA A 121 -5.22 -14.68 6.57
N GLY A 122 -4.86 -15.15 5.37
CA GLY A 122 -5.59 -14.83 4.17
C GLY A 122 -5.90 -16.02 3.27
N GLY A 123 -6.96 -15.88 2.48
CA GLY A 123 -7.26 -16.69 1.30
C GLY A 123 -7.39 -15.78 0.08
N LEU A 124 -6.78 -16.19 -1.02
CA LEU A 124 -6.84 -15.50 -2.31
C LEU A 124 -7.31 -16.47 -3.38
N TRP A 125 -8.41 -16.16 -4.03
CA TRP A 125 -8.97 -16.95 -5.14
C TRP A 125 -8.85 -16.15 -6.43
N THR A 126 -8.31 -16.79 -7.48
CA THR A 126 -8.05 -16.15 -8.77
C THR A 126 -8.23 -17.17 -9.89
N PRO A 127 -8.70 -16.76 -11.07
CA PRO A 127 -8.75 -17.61 -12.26
C PRO A 127 -7.40 -17.69 -12.98
N GLU A 128 -6.41 -16.86 -12.60
CA GLU A 128 -5.13 -16.76 -13.28
C GLU A 128 -4.08 -17.69 -12.67
N ALA A 129 -3.35 -18.38 -13.53
CA ALA A 129 -2.29 -19.30 -13.15
C ALA A 129 -0.89 -18.68 -13.25
N ALA A 130 -0.70 -17.68 -14.11
CA ALA A 130 0.63 -17.12 -14.41
C ALA A 130 0.59 -15.75 -15.07
N GLY A 131 1.76 -15.13 -15.22
CA GLY A 131 1.98 -13.91 -15.98
C GLY A 131 1.73 -12.63 -15.20
N GLU A 132 1.75 -11.52 -15.95
CA GLU A 132 1.62 -10.16 -15.40
C GLU A 132 0.24 -9.93 -14.74
N GLU A 133 -0.81 -10.51 -15.28
CA GLU A 133 -2.17 -10.42 -14.71
C GLU A 133 -2.22 -11.04 -13.30
N TRP A 134 -1.62 -12.21 -13.13
CA TRP A 134 -1.50 -12.84 -11.81
C TRP A 134 -0.67 -11.98 -10.84
N ALA A 135 0.49 -11.49 -11.28
CA ALA A 135 1.35 -10.65 -10.45
C ALA A 135 0.63 -9.38 -9.99
N SER A 136 -0.15 -8.75 -10.89
CA SER A 136 -0.97 -7.58 -10.59
C SER A 136 -2.09 -7.89 -9.60
N VAL A 137 -2.79 -9.02 -9.75
CA VAL A 137 -3.81 -9.48 -8.79
C VAL A 137 -3.19 -9.68 -7.40
N CYS A 138 -2.04 -10.35 -7.33
CA CYS A 138 -1.33 -10.60 -6.07
C CYS A 138 -0.84 -9.29 -5.42
N GLU A 139 -0.31 -8.35 -6.21
CA GLU A 139 0.09 -7.02 -5.71
C GLU A 139 -1.09 -6.26 -5.12
N ASN A 140 -2.23 -6.24 -5.81
CA ASN A 140 -3.42 -5.54 -5.33
C ASN A 140 -3.97 -6.14 -4.03
N TYR A 141 -3.92 -7.47 -3.91
CA TYR A 141 -4.22 -8.13 -2.65
C TYR A 141 -3.22 -7.78 -1.55
N LEU A 142 -1.91 -7.80 -1.87
CA LEU A 142 -0.84 -7.48 -0.92
C LEU A 142 -0.95 -6.04 -0.39
N ARG A 143 -1.37 -5.07 -1.21
CA ARG A 143 -1.65 -3.69 -0.79
C ARG A 143 -2.66 -3.63 0.34
N ILE A 144 -3.73 -4.42 0.26
CA ILE A 144 -4.74 -4.52 1.31
C ILE A 144 -4.18 -5.21 2.56
N LEU A 145 -3.53 -6.35 2.37
CA LEU A 145 -2.94 -7.14 3.45
C LEU A 145 -1.93 -6.30 4.27
N VAL A 146 -1.05 -5.57 3.59
CA VAL A 146 -0.08 -4.65 4.22
C VAL A 146 -0.78 -3.53 4.96
N ALA A 147 -1.83 -2.91 4.39
CA ALA A 147 -2.55 -1.82 5.05
C ALA A 147 -3.19 -2.27 6.37
N TYR A 148 -3.83 -3.43 6.39
CA TYR A 148 -4.44 -3.97 7.61
C TYR A 148 -3.39 -4.44 8.62
N ARG A 149 -2.31 -5.05 8.14
CA ARG A 149 -1.22 -5.50 9.01
C ARG A 149 -0.53 -4.35 9.71
N LEU A 150 -0.14 -3.33 8.96
CA LEU A 150 0.52 -2.16 9.54
C LEU A 150 -0.38 -1.42 10.52
N LEU A 151 -1.68 -1.33 10.24
CA LEU A 151 -2.61 -0.73 11.19
C LEU A 151 -2.64 -1.51 12.52
N ALA A 152 -2.64 -2.84 12.48
CA ALA A 152 -2.59 -3.68 13.67
C ALA A 152 -1.28 -3.49 14.49
N GLU A 153 -0.20 -3.08 13.83
CA GLU A 153 1.10 -2.77 14.44
C GLU A 153 1.27 -1.28 14.83
N GLY A 154 0.21 -0.48 14.70
CA GLY A 154 0.24 0.94 15.03
C GLY A 154 0.85 1.83 13.95
N GLY A 155 1.07 1.29 12.75
CA GLY A 155 1.46 2.03 11.55
C GLY A 155 0.28 2.33 10.63
N VAL A 156 0.55 2.89 9.45
CA VAL A 156 -0.48 3.17 8.42
C VAL A 156 0.13 3.19 7.03
N VAL A 157 -0.62 2.75 6.04
CA VAL A 157 -0.32 2.99 4.62
C VAL A 157 -1.03 4.25 4.18
N LEU A 158 -0.31 5.15 3.50
CA LEU A 158 -0.84 6.41 2.98
C LEU A 158 -0.67 6.49 1.46
N HIS A 159 -1.72 6.89 0.76
CA HIS A 159 -1.65 7.30 -0.65
C HIS A 159 -0.98 8.67 -0.72
N SER A 160 0.31 8.66 -0.96
CA SER A 160 1.19 9.82 -0.87
C SER A 160 2.39 9.66 -1.79
N ALA A 161 3.07 10.76 -2.10
CA ALA A 161 4.42 10.68 -2.64
C ALA A 161 5.44 10.83 -1.51
N GLY A 162 6.37 9.87 -1.40
CA GLY A 162 7.47 9.89 -0.44
C GLY A 162 8.74 10.40 -1.10
N ILE A 163 9.38 11.41 -0.51
CA ILE A 163 10.58 12.06 -1.04
C ILE A 163 11.66 12.06 0.02
N THR A 164 12.91 11.77 -0.38
CA THR A 164 14.10 11.78 0.46
C THR A 164 15.30 12.30 -0.34
N ASP A 165 16.42 12.60 0.34
CA ASP A 165 17.68 12.94 -0.32
C ASP A 165 18.52 11.72 -0.72
N GLY A 166 18.03 10.49 -0.48
CA GLY A 166 18.71 9.26 -0.84
C GLY A 166 19.90 8.87 0.04
N VAL A 167 20.29 9.70 1.00
CA VAL A 167 21.38 9.40 1.92
C VAL A 167 20.88 8.54 3.07
N THR A 168 21.61 7.51 3.45
CA THR A 168 21.25 6.63 4.56
C THR A 168 21.01 7.42 5.85
N GLY A 169 19.86 7.26 6.47
CA GLY A 169 19.45 8.01 7.65
C GLY A 169 18.88 9.41 7.38
N ALA A 170 18.72 9.75 6.11
CA ALA A 170 18.13 11.00 5.69
C ALA A 170 16.65 11.13 6.04
N ALA A 171 16.20 12.37 6.08
CA ALA A 171 14.80 12.71 6.26
C ALA A 171 13.94 12.29 5.06
N ALA A 172 12.68 11.95 5.34
CA ALA A 172 11.66 11.81 4.32
C ALA A 172 10.50 12.76 4.57
N TRP A 173 9.90 13.21 3.48
CA TRP A 173 8.68 14.02 3.45
C TRP A 173 7.60 13.26 2.70
N LEU A 174 6.35 13.35 3.19
CA LEU A 174 5.20 12.79 2.50
C LEU A 174 4.32 13.89 1.93
N LEU A 175 4.12 13.84 0.62
CA LEU A 175 3.22 14.73 -0.10
C LEU A 175 1.83 14.09 -0.16
N LEU A 176 0.84 14.76 0.41
CA LEU A 176 -0.54 14.32 0.53
C LEU A 176 -1.43 15.15 -0.42
N GLY A 177 -2.51 14.55 -0.87
CA GLY A 177 -3.52 15.24 -1.67
C GLY A 177 -4.38 14.27 -2.47
N PRO A 178 -5.56 14.69 -2.93
CA PRO A 178 -6.43 13.89 -3.79
C PRO A 178 -5.76 13.56 -5.13
N SER A 179 -6.40 12.71 -5.93
CA SER A 179 -5.99 12.54 -7.34
C SER A 179 -6.01 13.91 -8.03
N GLY A 180 -5.00 14.17 -8.87
CA GLY A 180 -4.85 15.46 -9.53
C GLY A 180 -4.28 16.60 -8.67
N ALA A 181 -3.99 16.42 -7.38
CA ALA A 181 -3.37 17.48 -6.55
C ALA A 181 -1.93 17.85 -6.97
N GLY A 182 -1.32 17.06 -7.85
CA GLY A 182 0.03 17.32 -8.37
C GLY A 182 1.13 16.51 -7.69
N LYS A 183 0.81 15.41 -6.96
CA LYS A 183 1.82 14.56 -6.31
C LYS A 183 2.91 14.09 -7.30
N THR A 184 2.52 13.50 -8.43
CA THR A 184 3.46 13.03 -9.46
C THR A 184 4.26 14.19 -10.08
N THR A 185 3.64 15.35 -10.30
CA THR A 185 4.34 16.55 -10.77
C THR A 185 5.37 17.04 -9.76
N ALA A 186 4.99 17.13 -8.48
CA ALA A 186 5.91 17.52 -7.40
C ALA A 186 7.07 16.52 -7.27
N SER A 187 6.79 15.22 -7.36
CA SER A 187 7.82 14.18 -7.37
C SER A 187 8.81 14.35 -8.53
N ARG A 188 8.33 14.62 -9.73
CA ARG A 188 9.21 14.88 -10.91
C ARG A 188 10.09 16.11 -10.72
N LEU A 189 9.54 17.20 -10.17
CA LEU A 189 10.32 18.41 -9.87
C LEU A 189 11.41 18.14 -8.82
N CYS A 190 11.08 17.43 -7.74
CA CYS A 190 12.06 17.05 -6.73
C CYS A 190 13.12 16.10 -7.28
N LEU A 191 12.74 15.10 -8.08
CA LEU A 191 13.66 14.16 -8.72
C LEU A 191 14.62 14.90 -9.65
N ALA A 192 14.14 15.84 -10.48
CA ALA A 192 14.97 16.65 -11.35
C ALA A 192 15.96 17.55 -10.57
N ALA A 193 15.63 17.90 -9.33
CA ALA A 193 16.48 18.67 -8.41
C ALA A 193 17.40 17.78 -7.55
N GLY A 194 17.48 16.48 -7.82
CA GLY A 194 18.39 15.53 -7.16
C GLY A 194 17.85 14.84 -5.91
N ALA A 195 16.54 14.92 -5.65
CA ALA A 195 15.91 14.10 -4.63
C ALA A 195 15.72 12.65 -5.11
N GLU A 196 15.51 11.73 -4.16
CA GLU A 196 15.06 10.36 -4.43
C GLU A 196 13.57 10.23 -4.10
N ILE A 197 12.84 9.47 -4.92
CA ILE A 197 11.42 9.17 -4.72
C ILE A 197 11.28 7.79 -4.12
N LEU A 198 10.72 7.71 -2.92
CA LEU A 198 10.46 6.43 -2.25
C LEU A 198 9.32 5.67 -2.93
N SER A 199 8.22 6.35 -3.17
CA SER A 199 7.08 5.92 -3.96
C SER A 199 6.20 7.14 -4.24
N ASP A 200 5.54 7.20 -5.39
CA ASP A 200 4.55 8.24 -5.72
C ASP A 200 3.10 7.74 -5.64
N ASP A 201 2.90 6.53 -5.11
CA ASP A 201 1.59 5.91 -4.91
C ASP A 201 1.31 5.59 -3.44
N LEU A 202 1.99 4.61 -2.85
CA LEU A 202 1.77 4.16 -1.48
C LEU A 202 3.07 4.20 -0.66
N ASN A 203 3.00 4.76 0.53
CA ASN A 203 4.08 4.77 1.50
C ASN A 203 3.61 4.21 2.84
N ALA A 204 4.43 3.40 3.49
CA ALA A 204 4.19 2.91 4.83
C ALA A 204 4.76 3.89 5.86
N VAL A 205 3.96 4.26 6.86
CA VAL A 205 4.43 4.98 8.03
C VAL A 205 4.37 4.05 9.24
N LEU A 206 5.51 3.87 9.88
CA LEU A 206 5.68 3.01 11.05
C LEU A 206 5.95 3.86 12.30
N PRO A 207 5.64 3.36 13.50
CA PRO A 207 5.81 4.14 14.74
C PRO A 207 7.26 4.53 15.04
N GLY A 208 8.25 3.84 14.48
CA GLY A 208 9.67 4.05 14.77
C GLY A 208 10.07 3.61 16.19
N THR A 209 11.38 3.45 16.39
CA THR A 209 11.95 3.07 17.69
C THR A 209 12.67 4.26 18.32
N GLY A 210 11.93 5.20 18.94
CA GLY A 210 12.51 6.28 19.79
C GLY A 210 12.62 7.67 19.17
N ALA A 211 12.97 7.83 17.89
CA ALA A 211 13.17 9.13 17.24
C ALA A 211 11.93 9.66 16.48
N GLY A 212 10.75 9.09 16.72
CA GLY A 212 9.53 9.44 16.01
C GLY A 212 9.19 8.49 14.85
N PRO A 213 8.12 8.76 14.10
CA PRO A 213 7.67 7.91 13.02
C PRO A 213 8.66 7.86 11.86
N VAL A 214 8.68 6.72 11.17
CA VAL A 214 9.53 6.50 10.00
C VAL A 214 8.69 6.14 8.79
N VAL A 215 9.15 6.52 7.60
CA VAL A 215 8.60 6.05 6.33
C VAL A 215 9.37 4.81 5.90
N ALA A 216 8.68 3.74 5.58
CA ALA A 216 9.26 2.56 4.98
C ALA A 216 8.82 2.47 3.51
N ARG A 217 9.79 2.16 2.64
CA ARG A 217 9.53 1.96 1.21
C ARG A 217 8.65 0.74 1.00
N LEU A 218 7.62 0.88 0.16
CA LEU A 218 6.78 -0.21 -0.30
C LEU A 218 7.13 -0.55 -1.77
N PRO A 219 7.05 -1.83 -2.17
CA PRO A 219 7.38 -2.26 -3.53
C PRO A 219 6.25 -2.00 -4.53
N PHE A 220 5.26 -1.19 -4.18
CA PHE A 220 4.13 -0.88 -5.03
C PHE A 220 4.48 0.25 -5.98
N THR A 221 4.28 0.00 -7.27
CA THR A 221 4.69 0.92 -8.32
C THR A 221 3.61 1.93 -8.63
N GLY A 222 3.95 3.21 -8.47
CA GLY A 222 3.32 4.31 -9.20
C GLY A 222 4.03 4.56 -10.54
N ASP A 223 3.92 5.76 -11.07
CA ASP A 223 4.61 6.19 -12.31
C ASP A 223 6.11 6.42 -12.09
N LEU A 224 6.51 6.71 -10.86
CA LEU A 224 7.87 7.08 -10.47
C LEU A 224 8.35 6.25 -9.26
N GLY A 225 9.61 5.86 -9.27
CA GLY A 225 10.30 5.39 -8.07
C GLY A 225 10.31 3.90 -7.78
N ALA A 226 9.61 3.06 -8.52
CA ALA A 226 9.50 1.65 -8.17
C ALA A 226 10.54 0.72 -8.80
N ARG A 227 11.22 1.14 -9.84
CA ARG A 227 12.27 0.30 -10.45
C ARG A 227 13.42 0.06 -9.47
N ASP A 228 13.77 1.07 -8.70
CA ASP A 228 14.89 1.02 -7.75
C ASP A 228 14.50 0.40 -6.40
N ALA A 229 13.21 0.39 -6.03
CA ALA A 229 12.74 -0.21 -4.77
C ALA A 229 12.99 -1.72 -4.68
N ARG A 230 13.03 -2.42 -5.82
CA ARG A 230 13.28 -3.86 -5.90
C ARG A 230 14.74 -4.20 -5.62
N ASP A 231 15.65 -3.29 -5.97
CA ASP A 231 17.09 -3.45 -5.85
C ASP A 231 17.66 -2.76 -4.60
N ALA A 232 17.00 -1.69 -4.13
CA ALA A 232 17.46 -0.90 -2.99
C ALA A 232 17.19 -1.53 -1.60
N GLY A 233 16.41 -2.63 -1.55
CA GLY A 233 16.02 -3.27 -0.28
C GLY A 233 15.05 -2.43 0.58
N PRO A 234 14.64 -2.96 1.75
CA PRO A 234 13.77 -2.25 2.68
C PRO A 234 14.55 -1.11 3.35
N GLY A 235 14.30 0.12 2.93
CA GLY A 235 14.81 1.32 3.59
C GLY A 235 13.75 1.95 4.50
N THR A 236 14.18 2.41 5.67
CA THR A 236 13.36 3.25 6.56
C THR A 236 14.00 4.62 6.72
N TYR A 237 13.17 5.67 6.70
CA TYR A 237 13.60 7.06 6.74
C TYR A 237 12.82 7.82 7.81
N PRO A 238 13.45 8.60 8.69
CA PRO A 238 12.76 9.47 9.64
C PRO A 238 11.75 10.38 8.91
N LEU A 239 10.48 10.35 9.32
CA LEU A 239 9.46 11.22 8.74
C LEU A 239 9.57 12.62 9.35
N ARG A 240 9.97 13.59 8.53
CA ARG A 240 10.23 14.98 8.95
C ARG A 240 9.07 15.91 8.70
N GLY A 241 8.20 15.60 7.72
CA GLY A 241 7.11 16.50 7.39
C GLY A 241 6.02 15.87 6.53
N LEU A 242 4.82 16.42 6.72
CA LEU A 242 3.63 16.12 5.93
C LEU A 242 3.23 17.37 5.16
N LEU A 243 3.06 17.27 3.86
CA LEU A 243 2.69 18.40 3.01
C LEU A 243 1.40 18.10 2.26
N ARG A 244 0.33 18.83 2.57
CA ARG A 244 -0.88 18.83 1.78
C ARG A 244 -0.68 19.72 0.56
N LEU A 245 -0.68 19.10 -0.63
CA LEU A 245 -0.45 19.81 -1.88
C LEU A 245 -1.69 20.54 -2.39
N ARG A 246 -1.48 21.73 -2.92
CA ARG A 246 -2.42 22.50 -3.71
C ARG A 246 -1.72 23.08 -4.95
N GLN A 247 -2.43 23.14 -6.05
CA GLN A 247 -1.95 23.83 -7.23
C GLN A 247 -2.27 25.32 -7.13
N GLY A 248 -1.35 26.17 -7.53
CA GLY A 248 -1.51 27.61 -7.54
C GLY A 248 -0.50 28.31 -8.43
N ALA A 249 -0.65 29.61 -8.59
CA ALA A 249 0.22 30.43 -9.44
C ALA A 249 1.51 30.88 -8.72
N ARG A 250 1.55 30.78 -7.39
CA ARG A 250 2.68 31.19 -6.56
C ARG A 250 2.95 30.13 -5.50
N GLU A 251 4.20 30.04 -5.08
CA GLU A 251 4.61 29.19 -3.98
C GLU A 251 4.15 29.83 -2.66
N GLU A 252 3.42 29.08 -1.87
CA GLU A 252 2.97 29.48 -0.56
C GLU A 252 3.05 28.28 0.39
N LEU A 253 3.66 28.48 1.55
CA LEU A 253 3.78 27.48 2.60
C LEU A 253 3.12 27.99 3.86
N ALA A 254 2.09 27.28 4.33
CA ALA A 254 1.37 27.61 5.54
C ALA A 254 1.29 26.40 6.49
N PRO A 255 1.48 26.56 7.81
CA PRO A 255 1.32 25.46 8.74
C PRO A 255 -0.12 24.97 8.77
N LEU A 256 -0.30 23.65 8.82
CA LEU A 256 -1.61 23.05 9.04
C LEU A 256 -1.91 22.93 10.55
N SER A 257 -3.16 23.20 10.90
CA SER A 257 -3.64 22.82 12.24
C SER A 257 -3.63 21.30 12.41
N PRO A 258 -3.50 20.76 13.64
CA PRO A 258 -3.58 19.32 13.88
C PRO A 258 -4.84 18.67 13.33
N ALA A 259 -5.99 19.37 13.40
CA ALA A 259 -7.24 18.88 12.83
C ALA A 259 -7.19 18.80 11.29
N SER A 260 -6.58 19.79 10.63
CA SER A 260 -6.41 19.79 9.17
C SER A 260 -5.42 18.71 8.72
N ALA A 261 -4.35 18.50 9.48
CA ALA A 261 -3.39 17.42 9.24
C ALA A 261 -4.05 16.03 9.39
N LEU A 262 -4.83 15.84 10.46
CA LEU A 262 -5.61 14.61 10.68
C LEU A 262 -6.58 14.33 9.53
N ALA A 263 -7.30 15.35 9.06
CA ALA A 263 -8.23 15.22 7.94
C ALA A 263 -7.49 14.83 6.64
N ALA A 264 -6.33 15.43 6.37
CA ALA A 264 -5.51 15.09 5.20
C ALA A 264 -4.99 13.65 5.25
N LEU A 265 -4.52 13.21 6.43
CA LEU A 265 -4.07 11.84 6.66
C LEU A 265 -5.22 10.83 6.51
N ALA A 266 -6.40 11.11 7.08
CA ALA A 266 -7.57 10.23 6.97
C ALA A 266 -8.03 10.07 5.51
N ALA A 267 -8.00 11.15 4.73
CA ALA A 267 -8.29 11.10 3.30
C ALA A 267 -7.25 10.30 2.49
N ALA A 268 -6.01 10.28 2.96
CA ALA A 268 -4.90 9.58 2.30
C ALA A 268 -4.75 8.11 2.74
N ALA A 269 -5.49 7.62 3.75
CA ALA A 269 -5.38 6.23 4.22
C ALA A 269 -6.30 5.31 3.41
N PRO A 270 -5.82 4.60 2.36
CA PRO A 270 -6.68 3.77 1.52
C PRO A 270 -7.16 2.52 2.27
N SER A 271 -8.23 1.92 1.79
CA SER A 271 -8.80 0.65 2.26
C SER A 271 -9.31 0.69 3.69
N VAL A 272 -8.43 0.84 4.69
CA VAL A 272 -8.78 0.81 6.12
C VAL A 272 -9.68 1.99 6.55
N ASN A 273 -9.68 3.11 5.83
CA ASN A 273 -10.58 4.24 6.11
C ASN A 273 -12.07 3.92 5.83
N ARG A 274 -12.34 2.88 5.06
CA ARG A 274 -13.69 2.38 4.75
C ARG A 274 -14.18 1.31 5.72
N ASP A 275 -13.31 0.84 6.64
CA ASP A 275 -13.63 -0.20 7.60
C ASP A 275 -14.13 0.41 8.92
N PRO A 276 -15.43 0.31 9.23
CA PRO A 276 -15.99 0.87 10.46
C PRO A 276 -15.45 0.19 11.71
N PHE A 277 -15.03 -1.09 11.63
CA PHE A 277 -14.50 -1.87 12.75
C PHE A 277 -13.04 -1.53 13.08
N ARG A 278 -12.34 -0.82 12.17
CA ARG A 278 -10.95 -0.38 12.34
C ARG A 278 -10.82 1.14 12.49
N ARG A 279 -11.94 1.86 12.49
CA ARG A 279 -11.97 3.33 12.55
C ARG A 279 -11.27 3.87 13.78
N GLU A 280 -11.52 3.31 14.96
CA GLU A 280 -10.91 3.76 16.20
C GLU A 280 -9.39 3.57 16.17
N ALA A 281 -8.91 2.39 15.77
CA ALA A 281 -7.49 2.11 15.63
C ALA A 281 -6.83 3.04 14.61
N LEU A 282 -7.47 3.26 13.47
CA LEU A 282 -6.97 4.18 12.45
C LEU A 282 -6.87 5.61 13.00
N LEU A 283 -7.91 6.14 13.62
CA LEU A 283 -7.90 7.49 14.18
C LEU A 283 -6.80 7.65 15.24
N ALA A 284 -6.62 6.67 16.11
CA ALA A 284 -5.55 6.70 17.11
C ALA A 284 -4.15 6.76 16.49
N VAL A 285 -3.91 6.03 15.38
CA VAL A 285 -2.65 6.11 14.63
C VAL A 285 -2.47 7.47 13.99
N LEU A 286 -3.49 7.96 13.28
CA LEU A 286 -3.43 9.25 12.57
C LEU A 286 -3.28 10.45 13.51
N GLU A 287 -3.93 10.42 14.68
CA GLU A 287 -3.78 11.45 15.70
C GLU A 287 -2.35 11.50 16.27
N ARG A 288 -1.76 10.32 16.57
CA ARG A 288 -0.36 10.27 17.00
C ARG A 288 0.56 10.85 15.93
N LEU A 289 0.33 10.50 14.67
CA LEU A 289 1.12 10.99 13.55
C LEU A 289 0.98 12.51 13.38
N ALA A 290 -0.25 13.04 13.42
CA ALA A 290 -0.52 14.47 13.29
C ALA A 290 0.06 15.31 14.45
N ARG A 291 0.29 14.71 15.63
CA ARG A 291 0.95 15.37 16.76
C ARG A 291 2.48 15.26 16.69
N ALA A 292 2.98 14.15 16.15
CA ALA A 292 4.41 13.86 16.15
C ALA A 292 5.16 14.50 14.97
N VAL A 293 4.46 14.78 13.86
CA VAL A 293 5.08 15.25 12.62
C VAL A 293 4.51 16.59 12.23
N PRO A 294 5.37 17.61 12.03
CA PRO A 294 4.94 18.91 11.52
C PRO A 294 4.24 18.77 10.16
N ALA A 295 3.19 19.54 9.94
CA ALA A 295 2.40 19.48 8.72
C ALA A 295 2.16 20.87 8.13
N TRP A 296 2.23 20.96 6.81
CA TRP A 296 2.05 22.20 6.06
C TRP A 296 1.08 22.01 4.87
N GLU A 297 0.46 23.10 4.47
CA GLU A 297 -0.12 23.22 3.14
C GLU A 297 0.91 23.88 2.23
N LEU A 298 1.21 23.23 1.11
CA LEU A 298 2.12 23.75 0.11
C LEU A 298 1.34 24.00 -1.18
N THR A 299 1.14 25.27 -1.51
CA THR A 299 0.70 25.71 -2.82
C THR A 299 1.91 25.87 -3.72
N PHE A 300 1.88 25.33 -4.94
CA PHE A 300 3.02 25.40 -5.85
C PHE A 300 2.62 25.51 -7.31
N SER A 301 3.53 26.07 -8.11
CA SER A 301 3.46 26.17 -9.57
C SER A 301 4.39 25.15 -10.24
N LEU A 302 4.27 24.99 -11.57
CA LEU A 302 5.12 24.05 -12.34
C LEU A 302 6.62 24.46 -12.37
N GLY A 303 6.95 25.70 -12.03
CA GLY A 303 8.34 26.20 -11.99
C GLY A 303 8.96 26.23 -10.59
N ALA A 304 8.27 25.69 -9.56
CA ALA A 304 8.72 25.75 -8.18
C ALA A 304 9.96 24.89 -7.91
N ASP A 305 10.92 25.42 -7.16
CA ASP A 305 12.01 24.62 -6.57
C ASP A 305 11.55 23.94 -5.28
N LEU A 306 10.71 22.92 -5.45
CA LEU A 306 10.11 22.20 -4.33
C LEU A 306 11.14 21.51 -3.45
N TRP A 307 12.24 21.01 -4.04
CA TRP A 307 13.26 20.32 -3.25
C TRP A 307 13.97 21.27 -2.28
N SER A 308 14.28 22.46 -2.69
CA SER A 308 14.83 23.48 -1.77
C SER A 308 13.83 23.89 -0.69
N ILE A 309 12.54 24.01 -1.01
CA ILE A 309 11.49 24.28 -0.02
C ILE A 309 11.44 23.16 1.03
N LEU A 310 11.42 21.89 0.62
CA LEU A 310 11.38 20.75 1.56
C LEU A 310 12.59 20.73 2.50
N LYS A 311 13.80 20.95 1.97
CA LYS A 311 15.03 20.98 2.77
C LYS A 311 15.09 22.14 3.77
N ALA A 312 14.43 23.24 3.47
CA ALA A 312 14.39 24.43 4.33
C ALA A 312 13.33 24.35 5.44
N LEU A 313 12.47 23.31 5.45
CA LEU A 313 11.45 23.15 6.50
C LEU A 313 12.11 22.99 7.88
N PRO A 314 11.52 23.57 8.94
CA PRO A 314 11.98 23.38 10.31
C PRO A 314 12.05 21.91 10.70
N GLN A 315 13.13 21.55 11.39
CA GLN A 315 13.34 20.19 11.89
C GLN A 315 12.59 19.96 13.20
#